data_451f3c5f7e5fdc1959966d6611490ba2
#
_entry.id   451f3c5f7e5fdc1959966d6611490ba2
#
_cell.length_a   1.000
_cell.length_b   1.000
_cell.length_c   1.000
_cell.angle_alpha   90.00
_cell.angle_beta   90.00
_cell.angle_gamma   90.00
#
_symmetry.space_group_name_H-M   'P 1'
#
loop_
_entity.id
_entity.type
_entity.pdbx_description
1 polymer ?
#
loop_
_entity_poly.entity_id
_entity_poly.type
_entity_poly.pdbx_seq_one_letter_code
_entity_poly.pdbx_strand_id
1 'polypeptide(L)'
;MGGTEVGGARAGRTRAGDDEGEAGPPALVDHHCHSVLDTELDDDELAGLLTESDRPPAPGTSPLDSALGLAVRRWCPPVLGLPAHAPAADYLARRRELGAPEATRRLLAAAGLDTCLVDTGLTAAAGRPLLKLPEFAVLTGADVREVVRLEALAEALGPDAAAWPGAVREAVGAAVEGGAVALKSVLAYRHGLDIPAERPTDREVVAAAGARLRAGGGRLTDPVLLRHLLWTALDACAGRGLPIQLHTGFGDPDLTLHRADPALLAGLVRAAEPTGVPLVLLHGYPYHRQAAWLAQAFPQVYADVGLTASYVGPRVAAVLGEMLELAPFGKLLFSTDGYGLPELHLVGAAQFRHGLGAMLASWRADGACSAGRNNEPHRLRQPTLHEGSVRRPTGGAPPPHLG
;
A
#
# COMPACT_ATOMS: atom_id res chain seq x y z
N MET A 1 -34.51 -66.97 -45.15
CA MET A 1 -35.06 -67.13 -43.84
C MET A 1 -34.03 -66.59 -42.88
N GLY A 2 -34.27 -65.64 -42.12
CA GLY A 2 -33.36 -65.08 -41.16
C GLY A 2 -33.01 -63.63 -41.50
N GLY A 3 -33.84 -62.67 -41.04
CA GLY A 3 -33.56 -61.26 -41.11
C GLY A 3 -32.61 -60.88 -40.01
N THR A 4 -31.67 -60.04 -40.28
CA THR A 4 -30.77 -59.37 -39.34
C THR A 4 -31.13 -57.90 -39.26
N GLU A 5 -31.63 -57.51 -38.08
CA GLU A 5 -31.87 -56.14 -37.76
C GLU A 5 -30.54 -55.37 -37.57
N VAL A 6 -30.42 -54.23 -38.24
CA VAL A 6 -29.29 -53.32 -38.08
C VAL A 6 -29.70 -52.24 -37.05
N GLY A 7 -29.08 -52.29 -35.88
CA GLY A 7 -29.22 -51.29 -34.84
C GLY A 7 -28.57 -49.95 -35.20
N GLY A 8 -29.38 -48.89 -35.26
CA GLY A 8 -28.91 -47.53 -35.51
C GLY A 8 -28.22 -46.94 -34.28
N ALA A 9 -26.94 -46.60 -34.45
CA ALA A 9 -26.16 -45.81 -33.46
C ALA A 9 -26.62 -44.35 -33.49
N ARG A 10 -27.15 -43.86 -32.36
CA ARG A 10 -27.43 -42.45 -32.11
C ARG A 10 -26.10 -41.72 -31.90
N ALA A 11 -25.76 -40.84 -32.83
CA ALA A 11 -24.67 -39.88 -32.67
C ALA A 11 -24.99 -38.91 -31.51
N GLY A 12 -24.22 -38.99 -30.42
CA GLY A 12 -24.26 -38.04 -29.35
C GLY A 12 -23.75 -36.69 -29.86
N ARG A 13 -24.60 -35.67 -29.82
CA ARG A 13 -24.18 -34.28 -30.00
C ARG A 13 -23.36 -33.91 -28.75
N THR A 14 -22.05 -33.76 -28.92
CA THR A 14 -21.19 -33.00 -28.01
C THR A 14 -21.69 -31.56 -27.97
N ARG A 15 -22.18 -31.12 -26.84
CA ARG A 15 -22.42 -29.70 -26.59
C ARG A 15 -21.10 -28.97 -26.76
N ALA A 16 -21.10 -27.96 -27.62
CA ALA A 16 -20.03 -26.97 -27.74
C ALA A 16 -19.78 -26.32 -26.37
N GLY A 17 -18.51 -26.12 -26.08
CA GLY A 17 -18.05 -25.56 -24.81
C GLY A 17 -18.68 -24.23 -24.51
N ASP A 18 -18.94 -24.03 -23.24
CA ASP A 18 -19.32 -22.76 -22.65
C ASP A 18 -18.20 -21.76 -23.01
N ASP A 19 -18.58 -20.72 -23.70
CA ASP A 19 -17.78 -19.54 -24.02
C ASP A 19 -17.52 -18.85 -22.64
N GLU A 20 -16.43 -19.23 -21.98
CA GLU A 20 -15.94 -18.50 -20.81
C GLU A 20 -15.48 -17.13 -21.34
N GLY A 21 -16.40 -16.17 -21.35
CA GLY A 21 -16.06 -14.78 -21.59
C GLY A 21 -14.85 -14.41 -20.73
N GLU A 22 -13.78 -13.91 -21.37
CA GLU A 22 -12.59 -13.42 -20.67
C GLU A 22 -13.03 -12.44 -19.59
N ALA A 23 -13.11 -12.92 -18.36
CA ALA A 23 -13.27 -12.05 -17.20
C ALA A 23 -12.08 -11.09 -17.21
N GLY A 24 -12.36 -9.80 -17.28
CA GLY A 24 -11.33 -8.77 -17.18
C GLY A 24 -10.42 -8.99 -15.96
N PRO A 25 -9.23 -8.37 -15.93
CA PRO A 25 -8.32 -8.54 -14.82
C PRO A 25 -9.05 -8.21 -13.50
N PRO A 26 -8.78 -8.96 -12.40
CA PRO A 26 -9.48 -8.76 -11.14
C PRO A 26 -9.29 -7.32 -10.66
N ALA A 27 -10.37 -6.71 -10.20
CA ALA A 27 -10.35 -5.39 -9.57
C ALA A 27 -9.39 -5.40 -8.37
N LEU A 28 -8.62 -4.34 -8.21
CA LEU A 28 -7.68 -4.19 -7.11
C LEU A 28 -8.20 -3.17 -6.10
N VAL A 29 -8.00 -3.47 -4.83
CA VAL A 29 -8.10 -2.49 -3.74
C VAL A 29 -6.71 -1.96 -3.47
N ASP A 30 -6.50 -0.67 -3.73
CA ASP A 30 -5.29 0.05 -3.37
C ASP A 30 -5.40 0.47 -1.89
N HIS A 31 -4.82 -0.34 -1.00
CA HIS A 31 -5.01 -0.12 0.43
C HIS A 31 -4.19 1.05 0.99
N HIS A 32 -3.28 1.63 0.20
CA HIS A 32 -2.50 2.81 0.57
C HIS A 32 -2.03 3.57 -0.67
N CYS A 33 -2.56 4.76 -0.86
CA CYS A 33 -2.11 5.72 -1.87
C CYS A 33 -2.34 7.15 -1.38
N HIS A 34 -1.98 8.11 -2.21
CA HIS A 34 -2.28 9.52 -2.05
C HIS A 34 -3.10 10.02 -3.23
N SER A 35 -3.56 11.26 -3.15
CA SER A 35 -4.27 11.90 -4.25
C SER A 35 -3.31 12.40 -5.33
N VAL A 36 -3.87 12.94 -6.42
CA VAL A 36 -3.13 13.43 -7.58
C VAL A 36 -3.27 14.93 -7.76
N LEU A 37 -2.41 15.50 -8.61
CA LEU A 37 -2.54 16.86 -9.15
C LEU A 37 -3.44 16.83 -10.38
N ASP A 38 -4.25 17.88 -10.56
CA ASP A 38 -5.08 18.10 -11.76
C ASP A 38 -4.56 19.24 -12.64
N THR A 39 -3.35 19.73 -12.32
CA THR A 39 -2.72 20.88 -12.99
C THR A 39 -1.64 20.43 -13.95
N GLU A 40 -1.41 21.23 -14.99
CA GLU A 40 -0.29 21.00 -15.89
C GLU A 40 1.03 21.09 -15.12
N LEU A 41 1.92 20.17 -15.45
CA LEU A 41 3.29 20.09 -14.96
C LEU A 41 4.23 20.31 -16.16
N ASP A 42 5.31 21.02 -15.94
CA ASP A 42 6.40 20.98 -16.90
C ASP A 42 7.17 19.66 -16.83
N ASP A 43 8.13 19.48 -17.75
CA ASP A 43 8.84 18.20 -17.89
C ASP A 43 9.72 17.89 -16.66
N ASP A 44 10.30 18.91 -16.04
CA ASP A 44 11.16 18.77 -14.85
C ASP A 44 10.31 18.51 -13.60
N GLU A 45 9.17 19.19 -13.46
CA GLU A 45 8.20 18.94 -12.37
C GLU A 45 7.66 17.51 -12.44
N LEU A 46 7.27 17.04 -13.62
CA LEU A 46 6.78 15.66 -13.79
C LEU A 46 7.90 14.66 -13.50
N ALA A 47 9.09 14.86 -14.03
CA ALA A 47 10.24 14.00 -13.75
C ALA A 47 10.61 13.99 -12.26
N GLY A 48 10.50 15.15 -11.59
CA GLY A 48 10.74 15.28 -10.15
C GLY A 48 9.77 14.46 -9.28
N LEU A 49 8.57 14.16 -9.78
CA LEU A 49 7.59 13.31 -9.10
C LEU A 49 7.77 11.81 -9.41
N LEU A 50 8.75 11.44 -10.26
CA LEU A 50 9.13 10.04 -10.54
C LEU A 50 10.33 9.58 -9.70
N THR A 51 10.56 10.19 -8.56
CA THR A 51 11.62 9.84 -7.63
C THR A 51 11.24 10.24 -6.21
N GLU A 52 11.73 9.49 -5.21
CA GLU A 52 11.62 9.88 -3.80
C GLU A 52 12.64 10.95 -3.40
N SER A 53 13.54 11.34 -4.31
CA SER A 53 14.54 12.36 -4.02
C SER A 53 13.93 13.77 -4.04
N ASP A 54 14.20 14.55 -3.03
CA ASP A 54 13.95 16.00 -2.97
C ASP A 54 15.09 16.84 -3.60
N ARG A 55 16.06 16.16 -4.20
CA ARG A 55 17.24 16.76 -4.83
C ARG A 55 17.12 16.76 -6.35
N PRO A 56 17.66 17.78 -7.03
CA PRO A 56 17.74 17.75 -8.48
C PRO A 56 18.57 16.53 -8.95
N PRO A 57 18.25 15.93 -10.11
CA PRO A 57 19.04 14.84 -10.66
C PRO A 57 20.47 15.30 -10.97
N ALA A 58 21.42 14.35 -10.95
CA ALA A 58 22.78 14.64 -11.36
C ALA A 58 22.82 15.12 -12.83
N PRO A 59 23.76 16.02 -13.21
CA PRO A 59 23.85 16.49 -14.58
C PRO A 59 23.93 15.34 -15.59
N GLY A 60 23.09 15.40 -16.62
CA GLY A 60 23.00 14.38 -17.67
C GLY A 60 22.23 13.11 -17.29
N THR A 61 21.57 13.09 -16.12
CA THR A 61 20.67 12.00 -15.70
C THR A 61 19.23 12.48 -15.61
N SER A 62 18.29 11.53 -15.62
CA SER A 62 16.85 11.81 -15.45
C SER A 62 16.21 10.72 -14.62
N PRO A 63 15.20 11.01 -13.79
CA PRO A 63 14.37 9.99 -13.15
C PRO A 63 13.73 9.01 -14.14
N LEU A 64 13.52 9.44 -15.41
CA LEU A 64 13.06 8.56 -16.48
C LEU A 64 14.12 7.52 -16.94
N ASP A 65 15.38 7.66 -16.53
CA ASP A 65 16.47 6.67 -16.71
C ASP A 65 16.60 5.73 -15.52
N SER A 66 15.48 5.33 -14.94
CA SER A 66 15.39 4.42 -13.81
C SER A 66 14.51 3.21 -14.16
N ALA A 67 14.47 2.22 -13.27
CA ALA A 67 13.55 1.09 -13.42
C ALA A 67 12.08 1.54 -13.38
N LEU A 68 11.74 2.55 -12.56
CA LEU A 68 10.44 3.20 -12.57
C LEU A 68 10.19 3.90 -13.93
N GLY A 69 11.17 4.65 -14.45
CA GLY A 69 11.07 5.29 -15.76
C GLY A 69 10.86 4.29 -16.91
N LEU A 70 11.49 3.12 -16.84
CA LEU A 70 11.19 2.01 -17.77
C LEU A 70 9.75 1.52 -17.66
N ALA A 71 9.22 1.40 -16.45
CA ALA A 71 7.84 0.99 -16.21
C ALA A 71 6.84 2.05 -16.72
N VAL A 72 7.09 3.34 -16.44
CA VAL A 72 6.29 4.45 -16.99
C VAL A 72 6.23 4.38 -18.52
N ARG A 73 7.39 4.25 -19.18
CA ARG A 73 7.45 4.16 -20.65
C ARG A 73 6.82 2.88 -21.22
N ARG A 74 6.73 1.82 -20.43
CA ARG A 74 6.03 0.60 -20.83
C ARG A 74 4.52 0.75 -20.76
N TRP A 75 3.99 1.28 -19.67
CA TRP A 75 2.57 1.19 -19.35
C TRP A 75 1.76 2.45 -19.67
N CYS A 76 2.35 3.64 -19.57
CA CYS A 76 1.60 4.88 -19.73
C CYS A 76 1.37 5.31 -21.20
N PRO A 77 2.35 5.24 -22.11
CA PRO A 77 2.15 5.69 -23.49
C PRO A 77 0.99 4.99 -24.21
N PRO A 78 0.76 3.68 -24.10
CA PRO A 78 -0.37 3.01 -24.76
C PRO A 78 -1.73 3.56 -24.33
N VAL A 79 -1.88 3.97 -23.08
CA VAL A 79 -3.12 4.55 -22.55
C VAL A 79 -3.41 5.92 -23.18
N LEU A 80 -2.37 6.64 -23.58
CA LEU A 80 -2.49 7.94 -24.24
C LEU A 80 -2.44 7.85 -25.77
N GLY A 81 -2.44 6.63 -26.34
CA GLY A 81 -2.48 6.40 -27.79
C GLY A 81 -1.11 6.40 -28.46
N LEU A 82 -0.05 6.17 -27.72
CA LEU A 82 1.33 6.01 -28.22
C LEU A 82 1.78 4.55 -28.12
N PRO A 83 2.79 4.11 -28.89
CA PRO A 83 3.38 2.78 -28.69
C PRO A 83 4.08 2.69 -27.33
N ALA A 84 4.12 1.49 -26.76
CA ALA A 84 4.94 1.22 -25.58
C ALA A 84 6.39 1.60 -25.85
N HIS A 85 7.07 2.16 -24.83
CA HIS A 85 8.44 2.66 -24.93
C HIS A 85 8.64 3.83 -25.93
N ALA A 86 7.58 4.57 -26.26
CA ALA A 86 7.73 5.85 -26.98
C ALA A 86 8.80 6.73 -26.29
N PRO A 87 9.54 7.55 -27.07
CA PRO A 87 10.46 8.52 -26.48
C PRO A 87 9.79 9.37 -25.39
N ALA A 88 10.52 9.66 -24.32
CA ALA A 88 9.95 10.43 -23.21
C ALA A 88 9.38 11.80 -23.68
N ALA A 89 10.08 12.48 -24.60
CA ALA A 89 9.63 13.75 -25.17
C ALA A 89 8.26 13.62 -25.88
N ASP A 90 8.03 12.53 -26.62
CA ASP A 90 6.77 12.29 -27.33
C ASP A 90 5.64 12.01 -26.33
N TYR A 91 5.92 11.25 -25.26
CA TYR A 91 4.98 11.00 -24.19
C TYR A 91 4.56 12.29 -23.48
N LEU A 92 5.53 13.12 -23.10
CA LEU A 92 5.28 14.39 -22.43
C LEU A 92 4.52 15.38 -23.34
N ALA A 93 4.87 15.44 -24.63
CA ALA A 93 4.14 16.23 -25.61
C ALA A 93 2.68 15.76 -25.75
N ARG A 94 2.44 14.46 -25.82
CA ARG A 94 1.10 13.89 -25.91
C ARG A 94 0.28 14.14 -24.66
N ARG A 95 0.89 14.06 -23.48
CA ARG A 95 0.24 14.37 -22.20
C ARG A 95 -0.24 15.83 -22.17
N ARG A 96 0.61 16.77 -22.59
CA ARG A 96 0.25 18.21 -22.71
C ARG A 96 -0.84 18.46 -23.74
N GLU A 97 -0.80 17.77 -24.89
CA GLU A 97 -1.83 17.90 -25.92
C GLU A 97 -3.23 17.49 -25.42
N LEU A 98 -3.30 16.45 -24.58
CA LEU A 98 -4.56 16.00 -23.97
C LEU A 98 -5.02 16.91 -22.85
N GLY A 99 -4.10 17.62 -22.21
CA GLY A 99 -4.33 18.37 -20.98
C GLY A 99 -4.35 17.48 -19.73
N ALA A 100 -3.95 18.05 -18.58
CA ALA A 100 -3.82 17.33 -17.34
C ALA A 100 -5.08 16.57 -16.92
N PRO A 101 -6.30 17.13 -16.97
CA PRO A 101 -7.50 16.41 -16.52
C PRO A 101 -7.80 15.16 -17.35
N GLU A 102 -7.65 15.23 -18.68
CA GLU A 102 -7.96 14.09 -19.55
C GLU A 102 -6.87 13.01 -19.49
N ALA A 103 -5.60 13.41 -19.44
CA ALA A 103 -4.51 12.47 -19.25
C ALA A 103 -4.64 11.74 -17.90
N THR A 104 -4.91 12.47 -16.81
CA THR A 104 -5.14 11.93 -15.47
C THR A 104 -6.32 10.95 -15.46
N ARG A 105 -7.45 11.33 -16.02
CA ARG A 105 -8.63 10.46 -16.09
C ARG A 105 -8.35 9.16 -16.83
N ARG A 106 -7.63 9.20 -17.97
CA ARG A 106 -7.29 7.99 -18.74
C ARG A 106 -6.36 7.08 -17.98
N LEU A 107 -5.32 7.63 -17.37
CA LEU A 107 -4.32 6.85 -16.63
C LEU A 107 -4.92 6.20 -15.39
N LEU A 108 -5.72 6.93 -14.60
CA LEU A 108 -6.41 6.39 -13.43
C LEU A 108 -7.43 5.31 -13.82
N ALA A 109 -8.22 5.53 -14.88
CA ALA A 109 -9.15 4.51 -15.37
C ALA A 109 -8.41 3.23 -15.81
N ALA A 110 -7.26 3.35 -16.47
CA ALA A 110 -6.45 2.22 -16.90
C ALA A 110 -5.77 1.48 -15.73
N ALA A 111 -5.59 2.12 -14.58
CA ALA A 111 -5.10 1.46 -13.38
C ALA A 111 -6.07 0.36 -12.89
N GLY A 112 -7.39 0.50 -13.17
CA GLY A 112 -8.39 -0.51 -12.85
C GLY A 112 -8.47 -0.77 -11.34
N LEU A 113 -8.50 0.29 -10.55
CA LEU A 113 -8.66 0.26 -9.10
C LEU A 113 -10.15 0.33 -8.77
N ASP A 114 -10.62 -0.55 -7.89
CA ASP A 114 -12.01 -0.60 -7.42
C ASP A 114 -12.20 0.27 -6.17
N THR A 115 -11.19 0.26 -5.30
CA THR A 115 -11.17 1.01 -4.06
C THR A 115 -9.79 1.63 -3.86
N CYS A 116 -9.74 2.86 -3.37
CA CYS A 116 -8.52 3.57 -3.00
C CYS A 116 -8.61 4.04 -1.55
N LEU A 117 -7.70 3.57 -0.68
CA LEU A 117 -7.55 4.06 0.68
C LEU A 117 -6.46 5.14 0.69
N VAL A 118 -6.87 6.39 0.85
CA VAL A 118 -6.03 7.57 0.62
C VAL A 118 -5.53 8.17 1.93
N ASP A 119 -4.21 8.20 2.12
CA ASP A 119 -3.57 8.92 3.23
C ASP A 119 -3.65 10.43 2.98
N THR A 120 -4.53 11.10 3.75
CA THR A 120 -4.78 12.55 3.65
C THR A 120 -3.73 13.41 4.36
N GLY A 121 -2.74 12.79 5.00
CA GLY A 121 -1.62 13.51 5.63
C GLY A 121 -0.60 14.10 4.65
N LEU A 122 -0.64 13.71 3.36
CA LEU A 122 0.06 14.38 2.27
C LEU A 122 -0.93 15.28 1.52
N THR A 123 -0.75 16.59 1.59
CA THR A 123 -1.70 17.58 1.07
C THR A 123 -1.21 18.31 -0.17
N ALA A 124 0.06 18.16 -0.52
CA ALA A 124 0.67 18.85 -1.66
C ALA A 124 1.78 18.01 -2.31
N ALA A 125 1.99 18.21 -3.61
CA ALA A 125 3.11 17.67 -4.37
C ALA A 125 3.60 18.76 -5.35
N ALA A 126 4.90 18.85 -5.62
CA ALA A 126 5.50 19.91 -6.45
C ALA A 126 5.03 21.32 -6.06
N GLY A 127 4.86 21.59 -4.74
CA GLY A 127 4.39 22.88 -4.24
C GLY A 127 2.92 23.21 -4.55
N ARG A 128 2.13 22.29 -5.07
CA ARG A 128 0.72 22.45 -5.45
C ARG A 128 -0.18 21.54 -4.61
N PRO A 129 -1.41 21.97 -4.28
CA PRO A 129 -2.34 21.14 -3.50
C PRO A 129 -2.76 19.92 -4.31
N LEU A 130 -2.85 18.77 -3.62
CA LEU A 130 -3.47 17.58 -4.17
C LEU A 130 -5.00 17.71 -4.16
N LEU A 131 -5.68 16.99 -5.05
CA LEU A 131 -7.13 16.92 -5.08
C LEU A 131 -7.69 16.38 -3.77
N LYS A 132 -8.85 16.88 -3.36
CA LYS A 132 -9.59 16.34 -2.22
C LYS A 132 -10.23 15.00 -2.57
N LEU A 133 -10.57 14.20 -1.57
CA LEU A 133 -11.13 12.86 -1.77
C LEU A 133 -12.34 12.81 -2.71
N PRO A 134 -13.35 13.73 -2.63
CA PRO A 134 -14.48 13.70 -3.57
C PRO A 134 -14.07 13.95 -5.03
N GLU A 135 -13.11 14.84 -5.26
CA GLU A 135 -12.60 15.17 -6.60
C GLU A 135 -11.80 14.00 -7.16
N PHE A 136 -10.94 13.38 -6.32
CA PHE A 136 -10.19 12.20 -6.68
C PHE A 136 -11.10 11.01 -7.00
N ALA A 137 -12.18 10.80 -6.23
CA ALA A 137 -13.18 9.77 -6.48
C ALA A 137 -13.87 9.93 -7.85
N VAL A 138 -14.17 11.14 -8.24
CA VAL A 138 -14.76 11.44 -9.58
C VAL A 138 -13.78 11.05 -10.70
N LEU A 139 -12.48 11.33 -10.53
CA LEU A 139 -11.48 11.04 -11.56
C LEU A 139 -11.14 9.55 -11.66
N THR A 140 -11.05 8.85 -10.52
CA THR A 140 -10.73 7.41 -10.49
C THR A 140 -11.93 6.55 -10.86
N GLY A 141 -13.14 6.99 -10.52
CA GLY A 141 -14.34 6.15 -10.52
C GLY A 141 -14.36 5.06 -9.45
N ALA A 142 -13.37 5.03 -8.55
CA ALA A 142 -13.24 4.07 -7.47
C ALA A 142 -13.99 4.52 -6.20
N ASP A 143 -14.24 3.57 -5.28
CA ASP A 143 -14.62 3.89 -3.90
C ASP A 143 -13.41 4.44 -3.15
N VAL A 144 -13.44 5.73 -2.81
CA VAL A 144 -12.31 6.43 -2.15
C VAL A 144 -12.61 6.61 -0.67
N ARG A 145 -11.70 6.12 0.18
CA ARG A 145 -11.81 6.14 1.64
C ARG A 145 -10.59 6.79 2.27
N GLU A 146 -10.79 7.39 3.44
CA GLU A 146 -9.76 8.11 4.15
C GLU A 146 -8.91 7.21 5.05
N VAL A 147 -7.58 7.36 4.91
CA VAL A 147 -6.57 6.92 5.88
C VAL A 147 -6.03 8.15 6.58
N VAL A 148 -6.06 8.16 7.91
CA VAL A 148 -5.66 9.33 8.70
C VAL A 148 -4.24 9.19 9.21
N ARG A 149 -3.38 10.18 8.90
CA ARG A 149 -2.00 10.22 9.35
C ARG A 149 -1.89 10.71 10.79
N LEU A 150 -1.41 9.86 11.66
CA LEU A 150 -1.32 10.08 13.10
C LEU A 150 -0.46 11.29 13.45
N GLU A 151 0.73 11.41 12.84
CA GLU A 151 1.65 12.50 13.11
C GLU A 151 1.03 13.85 12.70
N ALA A 152 0.30 13.92 11.60
CA ALA A 152 -0.40 15.13 11.16
C ALA A 152 -1.46 15.58 12.17
N LEU A 153 -2.23 14.63 12.73
CA LEU A 153 -3.18 14.93 13.82
C LEU A 153 -2.47 15.51 15.03
N ALA A 154 -1.39 14.88 15.47
CA ALA A 154 -0.66 15.30 16.67
C ALA A 154 0.08 16.64 16.49
N GLU A 155 0.56 16.93 15.28
CA GLU A 155 1.22 18.20 14.95
C GLU A 155 0.25 19.38 14.88
N ALA A 156 -1.03 19.13 14.58
CA ALA A 156 -2.09 20.13 14.55
C ALA A 156 -2.66 20.50 15.94
N LEU A 157 -2.29 19.77 17.00
CA LEU A 157 -2.81 20.04 18.35
C LEU A 157 -2.30 21.35 18.92
N GLY A 158 -3.14 21.96 19.77
CA GLY A 158 -2.84 23.23 20.44
C GLY A 158 -1.63 23.18 21.40
N PRO A 159 -1.13 24.33 21.83
CA PRO A 159 0.13 24.47 22.58
C PRO A 159 -0.01 24.24 24.10
N ASP A 160 -0.85 23.31 24.53
CA ASP A 160 -1.02 22.92 25.93
C ASP A 160 -0.39 21.55 26.21
N ALA A 161 0.78 21.55 26.84
CA ALA A 161 1.49 20.31 27.15
C ALA A 161 0.72 19.42 28.15
N ALA A 162 0.00 20.03 29.12
CA ALA A 162 -0.73 19.27 30.13
C ALA A 162 -1.97 18.57 29.52
N ALA A 163 -2.63 19.22 28.59
CA ALA A 163 -3.77 18.66 27.86
C ALA A 163 -3.37 17.69 26.73
N TRP A 164 -2.12 17.72 26.27
CA TRP A 164 -1.68 17.01 25.07
C TRP A 164 -2.01 15.50 25.05
N PRO A 165 -1.79 14.71 26.12
CA PRO A 165 -2.15 13.29 26.13
C PRO A 165 -3.65 13.04 25.89
N GLY A 166 -4.50 13.89 26.48
CA GLY A 166 -5.96 13.85 26.31
C GLY A 166 -6.36 14.28 24.90
N ALA A 167 -5.79 15.36 24.39
CA ALA A 167 -6.06 15.89 23.06
C ALA A 167 -5.71 14.89 21.94
N VAL A 168 -4.61 14.13 22.09
CA VAL A 168 -4.26 13.04 21.15
C VAL A 168 -5.34 11.95 21.17
N ARG A 169 -5.77 11.51 22.37
CA ARG A 169 -6.82 10.49 22.47
C ARG A 169 -8.14 10.94 21.83
N GLU A 170 -8.50 12.19 22.05
CA GLU A 170 -9.70 12.79 21.46
C GLU A 170 -9.58 12.89 19.93
N ALA A 171 -8.47 13.41 19.41
CA ALA A 171 -8.26 13.56 17.97
C ALA A 171 -8.24 12.21 17.23
N VAL A 172 -7.56 11.21 17.76
CA VAL A 172 -7.54 9.85 17.18
C VAL A 172 -8.92 9.20 17.26
N GLY A 173 -9.63 9.33 18.40
CA GLY A 173 -11.01 8.86 18.56
C GLY A 173 -11.94 9.51 17.56
N ALA A 174 -11.88 10.83 17.39
CA ALA A 174 -12.68 11.57 16.42
C ALA A 174 -12.41 11.14 14.96
N ALA A 175 -11.15 10.86 14.61
CA ALA A 175 -10.81 10.34 13.28
C ALA A 175 -11.47 8.97 13.01
N VAL A 176 -11.39 8.06 13.98
CA VAL A 176 -12.02 6.73 13.87
C VAL A 176 -13.54 6.82 13.81
N GLU A 177 -14.16 7.65 14.62
CA GLU A 177 -15.62 7.88 14.63
C GLU A 177 -16.08 8.64 13.38
N GLY A 178 -15.22 9.48 12.82
CA GLY A 178 -15.43 10.22 11.59
C GLY A 178 -15.43 9.36 10.33
N GLY A 179 -15.09 8.05 10.44
CA GLY A 179 -15.16 7.11 9.33
C GLY A 179 -13.82 6.81 8.67
N ALA A 180 -12.69 7.15 9.30
CA ALA A 180 -11.39 6.69 8.87
C ALA A 180 -11.36 5.15 8.77
N VAL A 181 -10.86 4.61 7.65
CA VAL A 181 -10.81 3.16 7.41
C VAL A 181 -9.49 2.53 7.83
N ALA A 182 -8.48 3.35 8.08
CA ALA A 182 -7.18 2.97 8.62
C ALA A 182 -6.52 4.19 9.27
N LEU A 183 -5.57 3.95 10.16
CA LEU A 183 -4.65 4.96 10.65
C LEU A 183 -3.25 4.70 10.05
N LYS A 184 -2.48 5.75 9.82
CA LYS A 184 -1.14 5.66 9.22
C LYS A 184 -0.11 6.32 10.11
N SER A 185 1.04 5.69 10.30
CA SER A 185 2.21 6.33 10.92
C SER A 185 3.39 6.39 9.96
N VAL A 186 4.05 7.54 9.97
CA VAL A 186 5.32 7.80 9.29
C VAL A 186 6.50 7.84 10.29
N LEU A 187 6.40 7.04 11.34
CA LEU A 187 7.41 6.89 12.40
C LEU A 187 8.83 6.74 11.84
N ALA A 188 9.00 5.97 10.76
CA ALA A 188 10.28 5.75 10.10
C ALA A 188 11.00 7.06 9.72
N TYR A 189 10.24 8.06 9.25
CA TYR A 189 10.76 9.39 8.88
C TYR A 189 10.96 10.33 10.08
N ARG A 190 10.35 10.02 11.22
CA ARG A 190 10.35 10.90 12.40
C ARG A 190 11.46 10.54 13.38
N HIS A 191 11.64 9.24 13.60
CA HIS A 191 12.58 8.71 14.58
C HIS A 191 13.34 7.50 14.05
N GLY A 192 12.67 6.61 13.35
CA GLY A 192 13.08 5.27 13.00
C GLY A 192 12.15 4.25 13.65
N LEU A 193 12.26 2.98 13.24
CA LEU A 193 11.40 1.90 13.70
C LEU A 193 11.92 1.23 14.99
N ASP A 194 13.11 1.57 15.45
CA ASP A 194 13.74 1.10 16.68
C ASP A 194 13.17 1.78 17.93
N ILE A 195 11.85 1.83 18.03
CA ILE A 195 11.13 2.49 19.13
C ILE A 195 10.88 1.51 20.29
N PRO A 196 11.08 1.91 21.55
CA PRO A 196 10.73 1.07 22.70
C PRO A 196 9.26 0.64 22.69
N ALA A 197 9.00 -0.61 23.11
CA ALA A 197 7.65 -1.18 23.08
C ALA A 197 6.75 -0.71 24.23
N GLU A 198 7.35 -0.23 25.35
CA GLU A 198 6.63 0.11 26.56
C GLU A 198 5.74 1.35 26.36
N ARG A 199 4.51 1.27 26.87
CA ARG A 199 3.59 2.42 26.89
C ARG A 199 4.14 3.53 27.81
N PRO A 200 4.31 4.77 27.32
CA PRO A 200 4.74 5.87 28.16
C PRO A 200 3.63 6.28 29.15
N THR A 201 4.03 6.77 30.31
CA THR A 201 3.10 7.38 31.27
C THR A 201 2.68 8.77 30.82
N ASP A 202 1.49 9.22 31.22
CA ASP A 202 1.03 10.59 30.91
C ASP A 202 2.02 11.67 31.44
N ARG A 203 2.71 11.42 32.56
CA ARG A 203 3.75 12.30 33.06
C ARG A 203 4.93 12.46 32.12
N GLU A 204 5.41 11.37 31.54
CA GLU A 204 6.49 11.39 30.53
C GLU A 204 6.03 12.11 29.28
N VAL A 205 4.80 11.85 28.83
CA VAL A 205 4.20 12.49 27.66
C VAL A 205 4.06 13.99 27.85
N VAL A 206 3.55 14.46 29.02
CA VAL A 206 3.43 15.89 29.32
C VAL A 206 4.81 16.55 29.34
N ALA A 207 5.82 15.89 29.94
CA ALA A 207 7.19 16.43 29.97
C ALA A 207 7.78 16.58 28.55
N ALA A 208 7.62 15.55 27.70
CA ALA A 208 8.08 15.56 26.31
C ALA A 208 7.32 16.60 25.47
N ALA A 209 5.98 16.69 25.61
CA ALA A 209 5.18 17.72 24.95
C ALA A 209 5.62 19.13 25.34
N GLY A 210 5.86 19.37 26.65
CA GLY A 210 6.40 20.64 27.14
C GLY A 210 7.78 20.96 26.54
N ALA A 211 8.67 19.99 26.42
CA ALA A 211 9.96 20.17 25.78
C ALA A 211 9.82 20.54 24.28
N ARG A 212 8.96 19.84 23.53
CA ARG A 212 8.66 20.13 22.13
C ARG A 212 8.11 21.56 21.95
N LEU A 213 7.16 21.96 22.77
CA LEU A 213 6.57 23.32 22.72
C LEU A 213 7.59 24.41 23.00
N ARG A 214 8.48 24.22 23.98
CA ARG A 214 9.59 25.17 24.26
C ARG A 214 10.58 25.27 23.10
N ALA A 215 10.74 24.19 22.32
CA ALA A 215 11.57 24.19 21.12
C ALA A 215 10.85 24.80 19.87
N GLY A 216 9.64 25.36 20.04
CA GLY A 216 8.89 25.98 18.93
C GLY A 216 7.88 25.07 18.24
N GLY A 217 7.63 23.87 18.76
CA GLY A 217 6.69 22.92 18.16
C GLY A 217 7.27 22.23 16.92
N GLY A 218 6.55 22.28 15.80
CA GLY A 218 6.99 21.72 14.53
C GLY A 218 6.82 20.19 14.42
N ARG A 219 7.65 19.57 13.58
CA ARG A 219 7.61 18.15 13.26
C ARG A 219 7.76 17.26 14.52
N LEU A 220 6.90 16.25 14.63
CA LEU A 220 6.89 15.33 15.77
C LEU A 220 7.99 14.27 15.63
N THR A 221 9.06 14.37 16.42
CA THR A 221 10.21 13.45 16.35
C THR A 221 10.56 12.80 17.69
N ASP A 222 9.95 13.26 18.78
CA ASP A 222 10.22 12.74 20.12
C ASP A 222 9.68 11.30 20.28
N PRO A 223 10.51 10.31 20.67
CA PRO A 223 10.10 8.91 20.75
C PRO A 223 9.03 8.63 21.82
N VAL A 224 8.95 9.46 22.90
CA VAL A 224 7.91 9.31 23.92
C VAL A 224 6.55 9.71 23.34
N LEU A 225 6.51 10.83 22.62
CA LEU A 225 5.29 11.33 21.98
C LEU A 225 4.81 10.37 20.86
N LEU A 226 5.74 9.87 20.05
CA LEU A 226 5.43 8.90 18.98
C LEU A 226 4.91 7.58 19.55
N ARG A 227 5.49 7.08 20.65
CA ARG A 227 4.97 5.88 21.33
C ARG A 227 3.56 6.11 21.89
N HIS A 228 3.33 7.26 22.53
CA HIS A 228 2.00 7.59 23.03
C HIS A 228 0.97 7.62 21.89
N LEU A 229 1.34 8.19 20.75
CA LEU A 229 0.50 8.28 19.56
C LEU A 229 0.15 6.87 19.02
N LEU A 230 1.15 6.00 18.90
CA LEU A 230 0.94 4.61 18.45
C LEU A 230 0.07 3.81 19.42
N TRP A 231 0.32 3.90 20.73
CA TRP A 231 -0.50 3.20 21.71
C TRP A 231 -1.93 3.72 21.75
N THR A 232 -2.12 5.04 21.59
CA THR A 232 -3.45 5.64 21.48
C THR A 232 -4.19 5.12 20.24
N ALA A 233 -3.48 4.99 19.10
CA ALA A 233 -4.05 4.42 17.90
C ALA A 233 -4.43 2.93 18.07
N LEU A 234 -3.57 2.13 18.73
CA LEU A 234 -3.87 0.74 19.06
C LEU A 234 -5.13 0.62 19.93
N ASP A 235 -5.26 1.46 20.97
CA ASP A 235 -6.44 1.49 21.84
C ASP A 235 -7.72 1.86 21.05
N ALA A 236 -7.64 2.86 20.17
CA ALA A 236 -8.77 3.33 19.39
C ALA A 236 -9.22 2.31 18.33
N CYS A 237 -8.30 1.52 17.77
CA CYS A 237 -8.58 0.51 16.74
C CYS A 237 -8.98 -0.85 17.35
N ALA A 238 -8.68 -1.11 18.64
CA ALA A 238 -8.94 -2.40 19.28
C ALA A 238 -10.42 -2.78 19.19
N GLY A 239 -10.71 -4.02 18.75
CA GLY A 239 -12.05 -4.55 18.57
C GLY A 239 -12.86 -3.96 17.41
N ARG A 240 -12.31 -3.03 16.63
CA ARG A 240 -12.98 -2.35 15.50
C ARG A 240 -12.58 -2.90 14.14
N GLY A 241 -11.54 -3.76 14.06
CA GLY A 241 -11.02 -4.29 12.78
C GLY A 241 -10.27 -3.24 11.95
N LEU A 242 -10.01 -2.06 12.48
CA LEU A 242 -9.28 -1.00 11.80
C LEU A 242 -7.77 -1.26 11.86
N PRO A 243 -7.05 -1.27 10.74
CA PRO A 243 -5.61 -1.45 10.71
C PRO A 243 -4.85 -0.17 11.01
N ILE A 244 -3.60 -0.35 11.48
CA ILE A 244 -2.59 0.70 11.51
C ILE A 244 -1.54 0.37 10.47
N GLN A 245 -1.34 1.28 9.53
CA GLN A 245 -0.34 1.21 8.48
C GLN A 245 0.95 1.88 8.97
N LEU A 246 2.09 1.22 8.76
CA LEU A 246 3.40 1.70 9.18
C LEU A 246 4.33 1.77 7.96
N HIS A 247 4.88 2.96 7.68
CA HIS A 247 5.90 3.09 6.65
C HIS A 247 7.15 2.29 7.04
N THR A 248 7.65 1.46 6.14
CA THR A 248 8.89 0.69 6.30
C THR A 248 9.70 0.67 5.00
N GLY A 249 11.01 0.44 5.10
CA GLY A 249 11.85 0.42 3.91
C GLY A 249 12.24 1.81 3.41
N PHE A 250 12.51 1.91 2.10
CA PHE A 250 12.98 3.16 1.48
C PHE A 250 11.87 4.19 1.29
N GLY A 251 12.30 5.43 1.09
CA GLY A 251 11.48 6.60 0.80
C GLY A 251 12.39 7.80 0.52
N ASP A 252 11.91 9.00 0.82
CA ASP A 252 12.65 10.24 0.59
C ASP A 252 13.91 10.40 1.49
N PRO A 253 14.80 11.39 1.22
CA PRO A 253 16.07 11.57 1.92
C PRO A 253 15.96 11.91 3.42
N ASP A 254 14.80 12.26 3.92
CA ASP A 254 14.56 12.45 5.36
C ASP A 254 14.70 11.16 6.16
N LEU A 255 14.59 10.02 5.47
CA LEU A 255 14.62 8.70 6.06
C LEU A 255 16.06 8.22 6.30
N THR A 256 16.31 7.64 7.46
CA THR A 256 17.54 6.89 7.72
C THR A 256 17.29 5.41 7.42
N LEU A 257 17.71 4.95 6.24
CA LEU A 257 17.29 3.67 5.66
C LEU A 257 17.41 2.46 6.60
N HIS A 258 18.55 2.29 7.28
CA HIS A 258 18.73 1.17 8.20
C HIS A 258 17.83 1.23 9.46
N ARG A 259 17.29 2.40 9.80
CA ARG A 259 16.31 2.59 10.86
C ARG A 259 14.86 2.41 10.38
N ALA A 260 14.67 2.14 9.09
CA ALA A 260 13.39 1.80 8.49
C ALA A 260 13.24 0.29 8.23
N ASP A 261 14.15 -0.54 8.76
CA ASP A 261 14.03 -2.00 8.75
C ASP A 261 12.85 -2.43 9.63
N PRO A 262 11.80 -3.08 9.07
CA PRO A 262 10.65 -3.52 9.83
C PRO A 262 10.98 -4.50 10.96
N ALA A 263 12.08 -5.23 10.91
CA ALA A 263 12.51 -6.11 12.00
C ALA A 263 12.73 -5.36 13.32
N LEU A 264 13.04 -4.07 13.27
CA LEU A 264 13.19 -3.21 14.45
C LEU A 264 11.86 -3.03 15.21
N LEU A 265 10.71 -3.23 14.55
CA LEU A 265 9.39 -3.18 15.18
C LEU A 265 9.05 -4.45 15.99
N ALA A 266 9.86 -5.51 15.96
CA ALA A 266 9.49 -6.80 16.56
C ALA A 266 9.08 -6.69 18.04
N GLY A 267 9.70 -5.79 18.81
CA GLY A 267 9.34 -5.51 20.21
C GLY A 267 7.94 -4.92 20.33
N LEU A 268 7.65 -3.87 19.56
CA LEU A 268 6.33 -3.21 19.52
C LEU A 268 5.24 -4.15 19.00
N VAL A 269 5.50 -4.89 17.92
CA VAL A 269 4.57 -5.86 17.33
C VAL A 269 4.15 -6.91 18.36
N ARG A 270 5.12 -7.46 19.12
CA ARG A 270 4.84 -8.42 20.19
C ARG A 270 4.02 -7.80 21.33
N ALA A 271 4.34 -6.59 21.72
CA ALA A 271 3.60 -5.88 22.78
C ALA A 271 2.17 -5.51 22.34
N ALA A 272 1.95 -5.24 21.05
CA ALA A 272 0.65 -4.91 20.48
C ALA A 272 -0.24 -6.15 20.20
N GLU A 273 0.33 -7.36 20.16
CA GLU A 273 -0.41 -8.59 19.80
C GLU A 273 -1.71 -8.79 20.59
N PRO A 274 -1.76 -8.55 21.94
CA PRO A 274 -2.99 -8.71 22.71
C PRO A 274 -4.14 -7.78 22.28
N THR A 275 -3.86 -6.69 21.58
CA THR A 275 -4.88 -5.76 21.09
C THR A 275 -5.69 -6.34 19.92
N GLY A 276 -5.13 -7.30 19.20
CA GLY A 276 -5.70 -7.86 17.97
C GLY A 276 -5.79 -6.88 16.80
N VAL A 277 -5.19 -5.68 16.92
CA VAL A 277 -5.20 -4.66 15.86
C VAL A 277 -4.30 -5.10 14.70
N PRO A 278 -4.81 -5.12 13.44
CA PRO A 278 -3.98 -5.42 12.29
C PRO A 278 -2.90 -4.34 12.10
N LEU A 279 -1.65 -4.77 11.97
CA LEU A 279 -0.52 -3.91 11.64
C LEU A 279 -0.08 -4.19 10.19
N VAL A 280 -0.07 -3.18 9.35
CA VAL A 280 0.28 -3.29 7.94
C VAL A 280 1.64 -2.62 7.70
N LEU A 281 2.64 -3.43 7.35
CA LEU A 281 3.99 -2.96 7.02
C LEU A 281 4.01 -2.57 5.54
N LEU A 282 4.11 -1.26 5.26
CA LEU A 282 4.08 -0.73 3.90
C LEU A 282 5.47 -0.81 3.26
N HIS A 283 5.50 -1.12 1.96
CA HIS A 283 6.65 -1.04 1.06
C HIS A 283 7.76 -2.07 1.32
N GLY A 284 8.37 -2.05 2.48
CA GLY A 284 9.35 -3.01 2.98
C GLY A 284 10.74 -2.99 2.33
N TYR A 285 10.91 -2.59 1.08
CA TYR A 285 12.18 -2.71 0.35
C TYR A 285 13.28 -1.77 0.92
N PRO A 286 14.53 -2.21 1.04
CA PRO A 286 15.08 -3.51 0.66
C PRO A 286 14.88 -4.62 1.72
N TYR A 287 14.19 -4.33 2.82
CA TYR A 287 13.94 -5.22 3.97
C TYR A 287 12.62 -5.99 3.86
N HIS A 288 12.14 -6.23 2.64
CA HIS A 288 10.86 -6.90 2.39
C HIS A 288 10.82 -8.34 2.93
N ARG A 289 11.95 -9.07 2.99
CA ARG A 289 12.04 -10.39 3.63
C ARG A 289 11.84 -10.30 5.14
N GLN A 290 12.29 -9.22 5.79
CA GLN A 290 12.07 -8.97 7.22
C GLN A 290 10.58 -8.64 7.48
N ALA A 291 9.94 -7.87 6.61
CA ALA A 291 8.50 -7.64 6.67
C ALA A 291 7.72 -8.96 6.49
N ALA A 292 8.13 -9.79 5.55
CA ALA A 292 7.56 -11.11 5.31
C ALA A 292 7.71 -12.05 6.51
N TRP A 293 8.87 -12.02 7.18
CA TRP A 293 9.09 -12.77 8.43
C TRP A 293 8.14 -12.32 9.53
N LEU A 294 7.97 -11.02 9.75
CA LEU A 294 7.01 -10.50 10.73
C LEU A 294 5.57 -10.91 10.40
N ALA A 295 5.19 -10.85 9.12
CA ALA A 295 3.88 -11.31 8.67
C ALA A 295 3.68 -12.82 8.89
N GLN A 296 4.72 -13.63 8.79
CA GLN A 296 4.67 -15.05 9.12
C GLN A 296 4.56 -15.29 10.61
N ALA A 297 5.41 -14.60 11.39
CA ALA A 297 5.59 -14.85 12.83
C ALA A 297 4.43 -14.35 13.70
N PHE A 298 3.73 -13.29 13.25
CA PHE A 298 2.70 -12.62 14.06
C PHE A 298 1.34 -12.60 13.34
N PRO A 299 0.27 -13.11 13.96
CA PRO A 299 -1.04 -13.26 13.30
C PRO A 299 -1.65 -11.93 12.87
N GLN A 300 -1.42 -10.84 13.60
CA GLN A 300 -1.96 -9.51 13.30
C GLN A 300 -1.14 -8.71 12.28
N VAL A 301 0.03 -9.19 11.83
CA VAL A 301 0.89 -8.46 10.90
C VAL A 301 0.60 -8.84 9.46
N TYR A 302 0.48 -7.84 8.61
CA TYR A 302 0.36 -7.89 7.14
C TYR A 302 1.49 -7.09 6.53
N ALA A 303 1.80 -7.34 5.26
CA ALA A 303 2.83 -6.60 4.53
C ALA A 303 2.41 -6.37 3.07
N ASP A 304 2.96 -5.34 2.45
CA ASP A 304 2.79 -5.08 1.04
C ASP A 304 4.12 -4.86 0.31
N VAL A 305 4.04 -4.66 -0.98
CA VAL A 305 5.16 -4.25 -1.83
C VAL A 305 4.93 -2.86 -2.44
N GLY A 306 3.88 -2.16 -2.07
CA GLY A 306 3.44 -0.81 -2.41
C GLY A 306 4.36 -0.04 -3.35
N LEU A 307 4.93 1.05 -2.86
CA LEU A 307 5.96 1.85 -3.55
C LEU A 307 7.01 0.99 -4.29
N THR A 308 7.43 -0.11 -3.68
CA THR A 308 8.45 -1.02 -4.23
C THR A 308 8.09 -1.56 -5.60
N ALA A 309 6.81 -1.96 -5.82
CA ALA A 309 6.37 -2.55 -7.09
C ALA A 309 6.62 -1.62 -8.27
N SER A 310 6.43 -0.32 -8.08
CA SER A 310 6.72 0.70 -9.10
C SER A 310 8.23 0.87 -9.31
N TYR A 311 8.98 1.04 -8.22
CA TYR A 311 10.40 1.40 -8.27
C TYR A 311 11.34 0.28 -8.71
N VAL A 312 11.04 -0.98 -8.41
CA VAL A 312 11.88 -2.11 -8.85
C VAL A 312 11.67 -2.49 -10.32
N GLY A 313 10.65 -1.90 -10.97
CA GLY A 313 10.39 -2.06 -12.39
C GLY A 313 10.40 -3.53 -12.84
N PRO A 314 11.30 -3.93 -13.76
CA PRO A 314 11.36 -5.30 -14.28
C PRO A 314 11.59 -6.39 -13.22
N ARG A 315 12.04 -6.05 -12.01
CA ARG A 315 12.30 -7.02 -10.94
C ARG A 315 11.07 -7.36 -10.08
N VAL A 316 9.92 -6.76 -10.34
CA VAL A 316 8.73 -6.91 -9.49
C VAL A 316 8.35 -8.38 -9.24
N ALA A 317 8.45 -9.27 -10.23
CA ALA A 317 8.17 -10.70 -10.06
C ALA A 317 9.12 -11.37 -9.05
N ALA A 318 10.40 -10.99 -9.07
CA ALA A 318 11.39 -11.52 -8.13
C ALA A 318 11.10 -11.03 -6.70
N VAL A 319 10.83 -9.75 -6.53
CA VAL A 319 10.53 -9.15 -5.21
C VAL A 319 9.25 -9.74 -4.60
N LEU A 320 8.20 -9.94 -5.42
CA LEU A 320 6.99 -10.65 -4.99
C LEU A 320 7.29 -12.09 -4.54
N GLY A 321 8.13 -12.82 -5.31
CA GLY A 321 8.59 -14.15 -4.93
C GLY A 321 9.36 -14.15 -3.61
N GLU A 322 10.25 -13.19 -3.43
CA GLU A 322 11.03 -13.00 -2.20
C GLU A 322 10.16 -12.68 -0.97
N MET A 323 9.09 -11.89 -1.13
CA MET A 323 8.09 -11.68 -0.07
C MET A 323 7.37 -12.98 0.30
N LEU A 324 6.98 -13.76 -0.70
CA LEU A 324 6.21 -15.00 -0.53
C LEU A 324 7.08 -16.21 -0.14
N GLU A 325 8.41 -16.04 0.01
CA GLU A 325 9.27 -17.06 0.65
C GLU A 325 8.81 -17.35 2.09
N LEU A 326 8.33 -16.32 2.80
CA LEU A 326 7.91 -16.41 4.20
C LEU A 326 6.47 -15.97 4.41
N ALA A 327 6.03 -14.85 3.82
CA ALA A 327 4.69 -14.33 4.06
C ALA A 327 3.61 -15.30 3.55
N PRO A 328 2.62 -15.68 4.38
CA PRO A 328 1.45 -16.38 3.88
C PRO A 328 0.75 -15.55 2.80
N PHE A 329 0.26 -16.19 1.72
CA PHE A 329 -0.35 -15.50 0.58
C PHE A 329 -1.49 -14.55 0.99
N GLY A 330 -2.33 -14.93 1.94
CA GLY A 330 -3.42 -14.09 2.45
C GLY A 330 -2.97 -12.89 3.30
N LYS A 331 -1.67 -12.71 3.51
CA LYS A 331 -1.10 -11.58 4.27
C LYS A 331 -0.27 -10.62 3.40
N LEU A 332 -0.12 -10.93 2.11
CA LEU A 332 0.43 -10.00 1.14
C LEU A 332 -0.70 -9.10 0.63
N LEU A 333 -0.54 -7.81 0.80
CA LEU A 333 -1.47 -6.78 0.35
C LEU A 333 -0.94 -6.08 -0.89
N PHE A 334 -1.81 -5.32 -1.56
CA PHE A 334 -1.46 -4.49 -2.70
C PHE A 334 -1.72 -3.02 -2.40
N SER A 335 -0.74 -2.18 -2.67
CA SER A 335 -0.91 -0.73 -2.76
C SER A 335 -0.07 -0.16 -3.90
N THR A 336 -0.37 1.06 -4.32
CA THR A 336 0.45 1.77 -5.30
C THR A 336 1.44 2.72 -4.63
N ASP A 337 1.06 3.28 -3.49
CA ASP A 337 1.69 4.48 -2.92
C ASP A 337 1.78 5.63 -3.93
N GLY A 338 0.87 5.64 -4.92
CA GLY A 338 0.83 6.67 -5.94
C GLY A 338 0.52 8.04 -5.32
N TYR A 339 1.28 9.06 -5.71
CA TYR A 339 1.08 10.44 -5.26
C TYR A 339 1.35 11.45 -6.36
N GLY A 340 0.58 12.51 -6.42
CA GLY A 340 0.79 13.60 -7.37
C GLY A 340 0.58 13.24 -8.83
N LEU A 341 1.10 12.11 -9.30
CA LEU A 341 1.00 11.64 -10.67
C LEU A 341 0.07 10.45 -10.83
N PRO A 342 -0.88 10.47 -11.77
CA PRO A 342 -1.71 9.31 -12.11
C PRO A 342 -0.90 8.16 -12.71
N GLU A 343 0.27 8.44 -13.29
CA GLU A 343 1.23 7.47 -13.79
C GLU A 343 1.66 6.48 -12.71
N LEU A 344 1.86 6.93 -11.46
CA LEU A 344 2.28 6.07 -10.36
C LEU A 344 1.20 5.07 -9.97
N HIS A 345 -0.07 5.47 -9.97
CA HIS A 345 -1.20 4.57 -9.76
C HIS A 345 -1.29 3.50 -10.85
N LEU A 346 -1.19 3.92 -12.12
CA LEU A 346 -1.21 2.96 -13.24
C LEU A 346 -0.03 2.00 -13.18
N VAL A 347 1.18 2.53 -13.00
CA VAL A 347 2.40 1.72 -12.97
C VAL A 347 2.38 0.72 -11.81
N GLY A 348 2.02 1.16 -10.60
CA GLY A 348 1.89 0.28 -9.43
C GLY A 348 0.95 -0.88 -9.70
N ALA A 349 -0.25 -0.59 -10.19
CA ALA A 349 -1.27 -1.59 -10.51
C ALA A 349 -0.82 -2.56 -11.63
N ALA A 350 -0.29 -2.01 -12.72
CA ALA A 350 0.16 -2.81 -13.87
C ALA A 350 1.36 -3.70 -13.54
N GLN A 351 2.34 -3.15 -12.80
CA GLN A 351 3.52 -3.88 -12.36
C GLN A 351 3.14 -5.02 -11.40
N PHE A 352 2.26 -4.75 -10.43
CA PHE A 352 1.80 -5.78 -9.50
C PHE A 352 1.11 -6.94 -10.24
N ARG A 353 0.12 -6.63 -11.11
CA ARG A 353 -0.58 -7.65 -11.91
C ARG A 353 0.38 -8.45 -12.78
N HIS A 354 1.29 -7.75 -13.48
CA HIS A 354 2.27 -8.38 -14.36
C HIS A 354 3.25 -9.26 -13.58
N GLY A 355 3.81 -8.75 -12.48
CA GLY A 355 4.77 -9.46 -11.65
C GLY A 355 4.17 -10.71 -11.01
N LEU A 356 2.97 -10.58 -10.44
CA LEU A 356 2.25 -11.70 -9.85
C LEU A 356 1.93 -12.76 -10.90
N GLY A 357 1.41 -12.35 -12.06
CA GLY A 357 1.12 -13.26 -13.18
C GLY A 357 2.35 -14.00 -13.68
N ALA A 358 3.47 -13.31 -13.88
CA ALA A 358 4.72 -13.90 -14.34
C ALA A 358 5.31 -14.89 -13.31
N MET A 359 5.31 -14.51 -12.03
CA MET A 359 5.76 -15.38 -10.94
C MET A 359 4.93 -16.67 -10.88
N LEU A 360 3.60 -16.54 -10.89
CA LEU A 360 2.69 -17.69 -10.82
C LEU A 360 2.81 -18.59 -12.06
N ALA A 361 3.00 -18.00 -13.25
CA ALA A 361 3.24 -18.78 -14.47
C ALA A 361 4.51 -19.62 -14.36
N SER A 362 5.60 -19.05 -13.82
CA SER A 362 6.83 -19.80 -13.56
C SER A 362 6.61 -20.93 -12.55
N TRP A 363 5.96 -20.67 -11.43
CA TRP A 363 5.69 -21.71 -10.41
C TRP A 363 4.79 -22.84 -10.92
N ARG A 364 3.83 -22.53 -11.81
CA ARG A 364 3.02 -23.55 -12.48
C ARG A 364 3.84 -24.38 -13.43
N ALA A 365 4.71 -23.76 -14.22
CA ALA A 365 5.59 -24.45 -15.15
C ALA A 365 6.54 -25.43 -14.44
N ASP A 366 7.00 -25.06 -13.24
CA ASP A 366 7.87 -25.90 -12.39
C ASP A 366 7.08 -26.96 -11.59
N GLY A 367 5.74 -26.95 -11.64
CA GLY A 367 4.89 -27.82 -10.83
C GLY A 367 4.86 -27.47 -9.35
N ALA A 368 5.38 -26.31 -8.96
CA ALA A 368 5.38 -25.83 -7.58
C ALA A 368 3.98 -25.45 -7.07
N CYS A 369 3.06 -25.10 -7.97
CA CYS A 369 1.65 -24.90 -7.66
C CYS A 369 0.74 -25.42 -8.80
N SER A 370 -0.51 -25.79 -8.45
CA SER A 370 -1.49 -26.25 -9.41
C SER A 370 -2.25 -25.10 -10.07
N ALA A 371 -2.85 -25.35 -11.23
CA ALA A 371 -3.78 -24.42 -11.89
C ALA A 371 -5.16 -24.36 -11.24
N GLY A 372 -5.41 -25.12 -10.16
CA GLY A 372 -6.73 -25.25 -9.53
C GLY A 372 -7.12 -24.01 -8.69
N ARG A 373 -8.40 -23.66 -8.71
CA ARG A 373 -9.01 -22.52 -7.99
C ARG A 373 -8.74 -22.50 -6.49
N ASN A 374 -8.31 -23.60 -5.88
CA ASN A 374 -8.07 -23.72 -4.43
C ASN A 374 -6.66 -23.28 -3.98
N ASN A 375 -5.70 -23.18 -4.92
CA ASN A 375 -4.32 -22.75 -4.66
C ASN A 375 -3.98 -21.43 -5.36
N GLU A 376 -4.97 -20.72 -5.88
CA GLU A 376 -4.71 -19.46 -6.54
C GLU A 376 -4.50 -18.36 -5.49
N PRO A 377 -3.37 -17.62 -5.57
CA PRO A 377 -3.21 -16.32 -4.91
C PRO A 377 -4.27 -15.29 -5.38
N HIS A 378 -5.14 -15.60 -6.36
CA HIS A 378 -6.32 -14.81 -6.74
C HIS A 378 -7.34 -14.65 -5.60
N ARG A 379 -7.25 -15.46 -4.54
CA ARG A 379 -7.79 -15.12 -3.24
C ARG A 379 -6.74 -14.39 -2.38
N LEU A 380 -5.95 -13.54 -2.95
CA LEU A 380 -5.59 -12.26 -2.32
C LEU A 380 -6.91 -11.45 -2.25
N ARG A 381 -7.96 -12.08 -1.69
CA ARG A 381 -8.98 -11.33 -0.99
C ARG A 381 -8.16 -10.59 0.04
N GLN A 382 -7.92 -9.34 -0.26
CA GLN A 382 -7.58 -8.41 0.81
C GLN A 382 -8.57 -8.76 1.91
N PRO A 383 -8.08 -9.12 3.11
CA PRO A 383 -9.02 -9.35 4.19
C PRO A 383 -9.93 -8.15 4.12
N THR A 384 -11.23 -8.37 3.95
CA THR A 384 -12.22 -7.32 4.05
C THR A 384 -12.03 -6.81 5.46
N LEU A 385 -11.22 -5.77 5.60
CA LEU A 385 -10.94 -5.10 6.86
C LEU A 385 -12.24 -4.55 7.48
N HIS A 386 -13.38 -4.87 6.86
CA HIS A 386 -14.73 -4.47 7.22
C HIS A 386 -15.72 -5.59 7.54
N GLU A 387 -15.41 -6.87 7.34
CA GLU A 387 -16.30 -7.94 7.83
C GLU A 387 -15.94 -8.30 9.28
N GLY A 388 -16.52 -7.56 10.21
CA GLY A 388 -16.54 -7.87 11.63
C GLY A 388 -17.18 -9.25 11.91
N SER A 389 -16.38 -10.31 11.80
CA SER A 389 -16.65 -11.59 12.47
C SER A 389 -15.34 -12.31 12.77
N VAL A 390 -14.61 -11.79 13.75
CA VAL A 390 -13.63 -12.62 14.46
C VAL A 390 -14.46 -13.61 15.29
N ARG A 391 -14.65 -14.83 14.79
CA ARG A 391 -15.06 -15.96 15.63
C ARG A 391 -13.97 -16.07 16.71
N ARG A 392 -14.37 -15.87 17.98
CA ARG A 392 -13.51 -16.15 19.13
C ARG A 392 -13.05 -17.60 19.01
N PRO A 393 -11.75 -17.91 19.16
CA PRO A 393 -11.31 -19.28 19.29
C PRO A 393 -11.90 -19.83 20.59
N THR A 394 -12.72 -20.87 20.47
CA THR A 394 -13.11 -21.72 21.60
C THR A 394 -11.84 -22.32 22.16
N GLY A 395 -11.62 -22.11 23.46
CA GLY A 395 -10.41 -22.47 24.19
C GLY A 395 -9.92 -23.89 23.89
N GLY A 396 -8.79 -23.96 23.22
CA GLY A 396 -7.93 -25.11 23.07
C GLY A 396 -6.65 -24.86 23.87
N ALA A 397 -6.26 -25.80 24.69
CA ALA A 397 -5.04 -25.74 25.48
C ALA A 397 -3.80 -25.57 24.61
N PRO A 398 -2.76 -24.86 25.06
CA PRO A 398 -1.53 -24.68 24.29
C PRO A 398 -0.79 -26.03 24.12
N PRO A 399 -0.14 -26.25 22.96
CA PRO A 399 0.72 -27.42 22.78
C PRO A 399 1.97 -27.34 23.66
N PRO A 400 2.54 -28.48 24.06
CA PRO A 400 3.72 -28.51 24.92
C PRO A 400 4.94 -27.94 24.18
N HIS A 401 5.72 -27.14 24.89
CA HIS A 401 7.02 -26.64 24.44
C HIS A 401 7.98 -27.79 24.22
N LEU A 402 8.52 -27.91 23.01
CA LEU A 402 9.74 -28.68 22.75
C LEU A 402 10.93 -27.81 23.16
N GLY A 403 11.70 -28.32 24.13
CA GLY A 403 12.93 -27.75 24.65
C GLY A 403 14.09 -27.75 23.65
#